data_7caf5564edc80284adcb93bc3da3eac4
#
_entry.id   7caf5564edc80284adcb93bc3da3eac4
#
_cell.length_a   1.000
_cell.length_b   1.000
_cell.length_c   1.000
_cell.angle_alpha   90.00
_cell.angle_beta   90.00
_cell.angle_gamma   90.00
#
_symmetry.space_group_name_H-M   'P 1'
#
loop_
_entity.id
_entity.type
_entity.pdbx_description
1 polymer ?
#
loop_
_entity_poly.entity_id
_entity_poly.type
_entity_poly.pdbx_seq_one_letter_code
_entity_poly.pdbx_strand_id
1 'polypeptide(L)'
;MTKLLLAFPLAMALLLAGCVAPTGPVEVTRFHAPDISQLGKGTIAVEPAPGHDGSSLAWKAYQAAIERQLALLGYSTVPAGGASGQIAQLRLTRESYRPERSGGPVSVGVGGSTGTYGSGLGVGIGINLTPRPAEQVRTELGVIIRDRASGAALWEGRANFTVGANSPLAATSLGAAKMAEALFKGFPGQSGETIEVK
;
A
#
# COMPACT_ATOMS: atom_id res chain seq x y z
N MET A 1 37.66 -39.52 -0.87
CA MET A 1 37.55 -38.40 -1.79
C MET A 1 36.10 -38.03 -2.17
N THR A 2 35.12 -38.90 -1.97
CA THR A 2 33.69 -38.71 -2.36
C THR A 2 32.89 -37.74 -1.47
N LYS A 3 33.34 -37.45 -0.24
CA LYS A 3 32.65 -36.57 0.72
C LYS A 3 32.87 -35.05 0.42
N LEU A 4 33.92 -34.71 -0.33
CA LEU A 4 34.22 -33.30 -0.67
C LEU A 4 33.40 -32.80 -1.88
N LEU A 5 32.95 -33.70 -2.73
CA LEU A 5 32.17 -33.37 -3.95
C LEU A 5 30.69 -33.06 -3.64
N LEU A 6 30.14 -33.49 -2.50
CA LEU A 6 28.76 -33.21 -2.08
C LEU A 6 28.61 -31.88 -1.33
N ALA A 7 29.69 -31.31 -0.80
CA ALA A 7 29.63 -30.05 -0.05
C ALA A 7 29.53 -28.80 -0.98
N PHE A 8 29.98 -28.93 -2.23
CA PHE A 8 30.00 -27.80 -3.18
C PHE A 8 28.59 -27.37 -3.69
N PRO A 9 27.65 -28.29 -4.04
CA PRO A 9 26.31 -27.90 -4.43
C PRO A 9 25.46 -27.36 -3.28
N LEU A 10 25.74 -27.79 -2.04
CA LEU A 10 25.01 -27.31 -0.87
C LEU A 10 25.40 -25.87 -0.50
N ALA A 11 26.67 -25.49 -0.66
CA ALA A 11 27.16 -24.12 -0.44
C ALA A 11 26.64 -23.14 -1.51
N MET A 12 26.43 -23.60 -2.75
CA MET A 12 25.90 -22.77 -3.83
C MET A 12 24.37 -22.52 -3.72
N ALA A 13 23.63 -23.43 -3.06
CA ALA A 13 22.21 -23.26 -2.81
C ALA A 13 21.89 -22.18 -1.74
N LEU A 14 22.82 -21.90 -0.82
CA LEU A 14 22.66 -20.88 0.23
C LEU A 14 22.85 -19.43 -0.29
N LEU A 15 23.43 -19.25 -1.47
CA LEU A 15 23.67 -17.90 -2.06
C LEU A 15 22.47 -17.32 -2.80
N LEU A 16 21.38 -18.09 -2.97
CA LEU A 16 20.14 -17.65 -3.61
C LEU A 16 19.11 -17.07 -2.63
N ALA A 17 19.44 -16.85 -1.38
CA ALA A 17 18.60 -16.07 -0.47
C ALA A 17 18.60 -14.61 -0.92
N GLY A 18 17.82 -14.32 -1.99
CA GLY A 18 17.62 -12.97 -2.50
C GLY A 18 17.12 -12.06 -1.38
N CYS A 19 17.83 -10.97 -1.11
CA CYS A 19 17.37 -9.92 -0.21
C CYS A 19 16.05 -9.35 -0.76
N VAL A 20 14.92 -9.78 -0.21
CA VAL A 20 13.64 -9.11 -0.43
C VAL A 20 13.73 -7.80 0.33
N ALA A 21 13.71 -6.67 -0.38
CA ALA A 21 13.66 -5.36 0.25
C ALA A 21 12.44 -5.30 1.18
N PRO A 22 12.60 -4.84 2.43
CA PRO A 22 11.48 -4.75 3.37
C PRO A 22 10.40 -3.85 2.76
N THR A 23 9.18 -4.35 2.68
CA THR A 23 8.03 -3.55 2.28
C THR A 23 7.55 -2.74 3.47
N GLY A 24 7.23 -1.47 3.25
CA GLY A 24 6.64 -0.61 4.27
C GLY A 24 5.31 -1.18 4.79
N PRO A 25 4.82 -0.70 5.93
CA PRO A 25 3.50 -1.05 6.44
C PRO A 25 2.39 -0.49 5.53
N VAL A 26 1.20 -1.05 5.64
CA VAL A 26 -0.02 -0.43 5.13
C VAL A 26 -0.51 0.54 6.21
N GLU A 27 -0.62 1.82 5.87
CA GLU A 27 -1.23 2.82 6.74
C GLU A 27 -2.74 2.80 6.57
N VAL A 28 -3.48 2.66 7.66
CA VAL A 28 -4.95 2.54 7.65
C VAL A 28 -5.58 3.56 8.58
N THR A 29 -6.45 4.41 8.04
CA THR A 29 -7.27 5.36 8.79
C THR A 29 -8.74 4.95 8.71
N ARG A 30 -9.47 5.02 9.83
CA ARG A 30 -10.85 4.55 9.95
C ARG A 30 -11.74 5.54 10.65
N PHE A 31 -13.02 5.56 10.22
CA PHE A 31 -14.09 6.32 10.86
C PHE A 31 -15.35 5.46 10.87
N HIS A 32 -16.18 5.60 11.88
CA HIS A 32 -17.50 4.98 11.92
C HIS A 32 -18.51 5.85 12.66
N ALA A 33 -19.78 5.61 12.38
CA ALA A 33 -20.89 6.21 13.10
C ALA A 33 -20.85 5.76 14.58
N PRO A 34 -21.44 6.54 15.51
CA PRO A 34 -21.50 6.14 16.91
C PRO A 34 -22.22 4.81 17.14
N ASP A 35 -23.26 4.52 16.37
CA ASP A 35 -23.95 3.22 16.39
C ASP A 35 -23.30 2.25 15.41
N ILE A 36 -22.64 1.24 15.95
CA ILE A 36 -21.97 0.16 15.21
C ILE A 36 -22.80 -1.13 15.17
N SER A 37 -24.02 -1.12 15.67
CA SER A 37 -24.85 -2.33 15.86
C SER A 37 -25.19 -3.05 14.54
N GLN A 38 -25.18 -2.32 13.41
CA GLN A 38 -25.44 -2.85 12.08
C GLN A 38 -24.16 -3.34 11.36
N LEU A 39 -22.98 -3.01 11.85
CA LEU A 39 -21.73 -3.44 11.24
C LEU A 39 -21.49 -4.94 11.45
N GLY A 40 -20.95 -5.61 10.42
CA GLY A 40 -20.69 -7.05 10.43
C GLY A 40 -21.95 -7.93 10.32
N LYS A 41 -23.08 -7.38 9.88
CA LYS A 41 -24.37 -8.10 9.81
C LYS A 41 -25.12 -7.79 8.51
N GLY A 42 -25.94 -8.76 8.10
CA GLY A 42 -26.84 -8.61 6.96
C GLY A 42 -26.17 -8.76 5.60
N THR A 43 -26.87 -8.33 4.57
CA THR A 43 -26.39 -8.43 3.18
C THR A 43 -25.64 -7.17 2.77
N ILE A 44 -24.54 -7.34 2.02
CA ILE A 44 -23.73 -6.24 1.51
C ILE A 44 -23.31 -6.50 0.05
N ALA A 45 -23.38 -5.47 -0.80
CA ALA A 45 -22.84 -5.49 -2.15
C ALA A 45 -21.60 -4.58 -2.22
N VAL A 46 -20.55 -5.03 -2.92
CA VAL A 46 -19.38 -4.19 -3.21
C VAL A 46 -19.58 -3.55 -4.57
N GLU A 47 -19.65 -2.23 -4.58
CA GLU A 47 -19.91 -1.42 -5.77
C GLU A 47 -18.83 -0.35 -5.97
N PRO A 48 -18.57 0.11 -7.21
CA PRO A 48 -17.64 1.22 -7.41
C PRO A 48 -18.21 2.49 -6.77
N ALA A 49 -17.33 3.29 -6.18
CA ALA A 49 -17.70 4.62 -5.70
C ALA A 49 -18.11 5.51 -6.88
N PRO A 50 -18.98 6.49 -6.68
CA PRO A 50 -19.38 7.41 -7.74
C PRO A 50 -18.18 8.03 -8.47
N GLY A 51 -18.19 8.02 -9.80
CA GLY A 51 -17.10 8.51 -10.63
C GLY A 51 -15.91 7.57 -10.81
N HIS A 52 -15.96 6.35 -10.26
CA HIS A 52 -14.92 5.34 -10.44
C HIS A 52 -15.36 4.23 -11.40
N ASP A 53 -14.41 3.76 -12.23
CA ASP A 53 -14.63 2.64 -13.15
C ASP A 53 -14.47 1.29 -12.45
N GLY A 54 -15.58 0.56 -12.33
CA GLY A 54 -15.60 -0.81 -11.79
C GLY A 54 -15.28 -1.91 -12.80
N SER A 55 -14.99 -1.57 -14.07
CA SER A 55 -14.80 -2.57 -15.14
C SER A 55 -13.38 -3.12 -15.21
N SER A 56 -12.37 -2.41 -14.69
CA SER A 56 -10.98 -2.79 -14.81
C SER A 56 -10.67 -4.09 -14.06
N LEU A 57 -9.73 -4.90 -14.59
CA LEU A 57 -9.27 -6.14 -13.93
C LEU A 57 -8.63 -5.85 -12.56
N ALA A 58 -7.96 -4.70 -12.43
CA ALA A 58 -7.38 -4.28 -11.17
C ALA A 58 -8.48 -4.05 -10.13
N TRP A 59 -9.53 -3.29 -10.49
CA TRP A 59 -10.65 -3.04 -9.59
C TRP A 59 -11.34 -4.34 -9.16
N LYS A 60 -11.58 -5.28 -10.10
CA LYS A 60 -12.18 -6.59 -9.79
C LYS A 60 -11.35 -7.42 -8.81
N ALA A 61 -10.03 -7.35 -8.88
CA ALA A 61 -9.17 -8.04 -7.92
C ALA A 61 -9.32 -7.45 -6.50
N TYR A 62 -9.42 -6.13 -6.37
CA TYR A 62 -9.69 -5.47 -5.09
C TYR A 62 -11.11 -5.75 -4.60
N GLN A 63 -12.11 -5.71 -5.48
CA GLN A 63 -13.48 -6.10 -5.15
C GLN A 63 -13.52 -7.49 -4.51
N ALA A 64 -12.96 -8.51 -5.17
CA ALA A 64 -12.94 -9.86 -4.66
C ALA A 64 -12.17 -10.01 -3.33
N ALA A 65 -11.12 -9.21 -3.11
CA ALA A 65 -10.41 -9.20 -1.84
C ALA A 65 -11.25 -8.57 -0.71
N ILE A 66 -11.96 -7.48 -0.99
CA ILE A 66 -12.87 -6.81 -0.05
C ILE A 66 -14.06 -7.72 0.28
N GLU A 67 -14.69 -8.35 -0.72
CA GLU A 67 -15.81 -9.29 -0.52
C GLU A 67 -15.42 -10.42 0.43
N ARG A 68 -14.21 -10.99 0.27
CA ARG A 68 -13.71 -12.01 1.20
C ARG A 68 -13.57 -11.51 2.63
N GLN A 69 -13.03 -10.31 2.83
CA GLN A 69 -12.89 -9.75 4.17
C GLN A 69 -14.25 -9.45 4.79
N LEU A 70 -15.19 -8.89 4.04
CA LEU A 70 -16.55 -8.64 4.50
C LEU A 70 -17.26 -9.94 4.91
N ALA A 71 -17.09 -11.02 4.15
CA ALA A 71 -17.62 -12.34 4.50
C ALA A 71 -17.03 -12.87 5.81
N LEU A 72 -15.72 -12.69 6.05
CA LEU A 72 -15.06 -13.06 7.31
C LEU A 72 -15.57 -12.25 8.50
N LEU A 73 -16.05 -11.03 8.27
CA LEU A 73 -16.62 -10.15 9.27
C LEU A 73 -18.11 -10.43 9.59
N GLY A 74 -18.74 -11.41 8.91
CA GLY A 74 -20.10 -11.82 9.15
C GLY A 74 -21.15 -11.28 8.18
N TYR A 75 -20.73 -10.55 7.13
CA TYR A 75 -21.63 -10.12 6.06
C TYR A 75 -21.96 -11.26 5.09
N SER A 76 -23.18 -11.27 4.58
CA SER A 76 -23.57 -12.07 3.42
C SER A 76 -23.37 -11.23 2.16
N THR A 77 -22.29 -11.50 1.40
CA THR A 77 -21.99 -10.75 0.19
C THR A 77 -22.94 -11.13 -0.95
N VAL A 78 -23.43 -10.13 -1.69
CA VAL A 78 -24.26 -10.32 -2.87
C VAL A 78 -23.63 -9.64 -4.10
N PRO A 79 -23.94 -10.04 -5.33
CA PRO A 79 -23.38 -9.40 -6.51
C PRO A 79 -23.66 -7.90 -6.56
N ALA A 80 -22.79 -7.13 -7.21
CA ALA A 80 -22.97 -5.71 -7.43
C ALA A 80 -24.32 -5.42 -8.13
N GLY A 81 -25.06 -4.43 -7.65
CA GLY A 81 -26.41 -4.12 -8.12
C GLY A 81 -27.50 -5.04 -7.57
N GLY A 82 -27.17 -6.10 -6.84
CA GLY A 82 -28.13 -6.98 -6.19
C GLY A 82 -28.82 -6.31 -4.99
N ALA A 83 -29.97 -6.86 -4.59
CA ALA A 83 -30.68 -6.40 -3.41
C ALA A 83 -29.83 -6.69 -2.14
N SER A 84 -29.36 -5.64 -1.48
CA SER A 84 -28.61 -5.71 -0.23
C SER A 84 -29.05 -4.65 0.75
N GLY A 85 -28.92 -4.92 2.05
CA GLY A 85 -29.21 -3.92 3.08
C GLY A 85 -28.13 -2.84 3.15
N GLN A 86 -26.88 -3.19 2.81
CA GLN A 86 -25.74 -2.27 2.84
C GLN A 86 -24.98 -2.28 1.54
N ILE A 87 -24.19 -1.23 1.28
CA ILE A 87 -23.32 -1.07 0.11
C ILE A 87 -21.93 -0.73 0.62
N ALA A 88 -20.92 -1.46 0.17
CA ALA A 88 -19.50 -1.09 0.31
C ALA A 88 -19.05 -0.39 -0.98
N GLN A 89 -18.95 0.92 -0.95
CA GLN A 89 -18.47 1.74 -2.07
C GLN A 89 -16.95 1.72 -2.08
N LEU A 90 -16.38 1.11 -3.12
CA LEU A 90 -14.93 0.93 -3.30
C LEU A 90 -14.34 2.02 -4.22
N ARG A 91 -13.33 2.72 -3.72
CA ARG A 91 -12.47 3.63 -4.48
C ARG A 91 -11.06 3.06 -4.54
N LEU A 92 -10.48 3.02 -5.73
CA LEU A 92 -9.12 2.55 -5.97
C LEU A 92 -8.37 3.58 -6.80
N THR A 93 -7.25 4.08 -6.25
CA THR A 93 -6.28 4.89 -6.99
C THR A 93 -4.94 4.17 -6.95
N ARG A 94 -4.30 4.06 -8.10
CA ARG A 94 -3.00 3.40 -8.21
C ARG A 94 -2.10 4.16 -9.16
N GLU A 95 -0.93 4.53 -8.68
CA GLU A 95 0.03 5.37 -9.40
C GLU A 95 1.43 4.78 -9.31
N SER A 96 2.13 4.75 -10.45
CA SER A 96 3.56 4.49 -10.49
C SER A 96 4.30 5.81 -10.57
N TYR A 97 5.27 5.99 -9.70
CA TYR A 97 6.09 7.19 -9.68
C TYR A 97 7.53 6.85 -9.33
N ARG A 98 8.43 7.72 -9.74
CA ARG A 98 9.83 7.62 -9.35
C ARG A 98 10.16 8.81 -8.44
N PRO A 99 10.57 8.57 -7.19
CA PRO A 99 10.99 9.64 -6.30
C PRO A 99 12.11 10.46 -6.92
N GLU A 100 12.07 11.75 -6.72
CA GLU A 100 13.16 12.62 -7.18
C GLU A 100 14.43 12.35 -6.36
N ARG A 101 15.58 12.54 -7.00
CA ARG A 101 16.86 12.45 -6.32
C ARG A 101 17.01 13.66 -5.39
N SER A 102 17.36 13.42 -4.13
CA SER A 102 17.75 14.48 -3.22
C SER A 102 19.10 15.07 -3.67
N GLY A 103 19.09 16.30 -4.18
CA GLY A 103 20.25 17.00 -4.71
C GLY A 103 20.46 16.78 -6.21
N GLY A 104 20.95 17.80 -6.89
CA GLY A 104 21.28 17.77 -8.31
C GLY A 104 22.42 16.79 -8.63
N PRO A 105 22.59 16.39 -9.92
CA PRO A 105 23.67 15.53 -10.34
C PRO A 105 25.06 16.16 -10.14
N VAL A 106 25.11 17.48 -10.08
CA VAL A 106 26.33 18.27 -9.87
C VAL A 106 26.02 19.36 -8.85
N SER A 107 26.87 19.50 -7.84
CA SER A 107 26.88 20.64 -6.94
C SER A 107 28.17 21.43 -7.08
N VAL A 108 28.06 22.73 -7.17
CA VAL A 108 29.21 23.63 -7.16
C VAL A 108 29.24 24.33 -5.79
N GLY A 109 30.27 24.08 -5.02
CA GLY A 109 30.49 24.73 -3.75
C GLY A 109 31.65 25.72 -3.85
N VAL A 110 31.45 26.96 -3.37
CA VAL A 110 32.50 27.93 -3.16
C VAL A 110 32.74 28.01 -1.65
N GLY A 111 33.91 27.59 -1.20
CA GLY A 111 34.34 27.62 0.19
C GLY A 111 35.52 28.55 0.37
N GLY A 112 35.44 29.45 1.32
CA GLY A 112 36.57 30.26 1.77
C GLY A 112 37.00 29.79 3.17
N SER A 113 38.29 29.54 3.39
CA SER A 113 38.85 29.35 4.72
C SER A 113 39.76 30.49 5.09
N THR A 114 39.55 31.09 6.29
CA THR A 114 40.46 32.04 6.89
C THR A 114 41.21 31.35 8.02
N GLY A 115 42.51 31.19 7.85
CA GLY A 115 43.41 30.67 8.88
C GLY A 115 44.61 31.59 9.07
N THR A 116 45.32 31.42 10.17
CA THR A 116 46.46 32.26 10.58
C THR A 116 47.63 32.28 9.58
N TYR A 117 47.60 31.47 8.54
CA TYR A 117 48.65 31.34 7.50
C TYR A 117 48.15 31.53 6.06
N GLY A 118 47.04 32.24 5.87
CA GLY A 118 46.57 32.61 4.53
C GLY A 118 45.08 32.34 4.32
N SER A 119 44.46 33.20 3.51
CA SER A 119 43.08 33.01 3.02
C SER A 119 43.11 32.30 1.65
N GLY A 120 42.40 31.19 1.52
CA GLY A 120 42.25 30.45 0.27
C GLY A 120 40.79 30.45 -0.17
N LEU A 121 40.53 30.77 -1.44
CA LEU A 121 39.24 30.52 -2.08
C LEU A 121 39.35 29.21 -2.86
N GLY A 122 38.51 28.24 -2.48
CA GLY A 122 38.41 26.95 -3.17
C GLY A 122 37.06 26.82 -3.86
N VAL A 123 37.06 26.41 -5.12
CA VAL A 123 35.86 25.98 -5.84
C VAL A 123 35.89 24.47 -5.88
N GLY A 124 34.87 23.85 -5.28
CA GLY A 124 34.67 22.41 -5.31
C GLY A 124 33.51 22.05 -6.22
N ILE A 125 33.71 21.05 -7.09
CA ILE A 125 32.63 20.43 -7.87
C ILE A 125 32.34 19.07 -7.23
N GLY A 126 31.13 18.92 -6.67
CA GLY A 126 30.64 17.66 -6.16
C GLY A 126 29.81 16.94 -7.23
N ILE A 127 30.12 15.68 -7.49
CA ILE A 127 29.31 14.82 -8.36
C ILE A 127 28.52 13.84 -7.48
N ASN A 128 27.21 13.90 -7.58
CA ASN A 128 26.33 12.98 -6.84
C ASN A 128 26.22 11.65 -7.62
N LEU A 129 26.97 10.65 -7.19
CA LEU A 129 26.98 9.30 -7.76
C LEU A 129 25.90 8.38 -7.18
N THR A 130 25.02 8.88 -6.31
CA THR A 130 23.93 8.07 -5.75
C THR A 130 23.03 7.56 -6.87
N PRO A 131 22.70 6.26 -6.93
CA PRO A 131 21.78 5.72 -7.92
C PRO A 131 20.43 6.43 -7.85
N ARG A 132 19.75 6.54 -8.98
CA ARG A 132 18.38 7.07 -9.00
C ARG A 132 17.49 6.16 -8.17
N PRO A 133 16.57 6.74 -7.35
CA PRO A 133 15.58 5.94 -6.63
C PRO A 133 14.83 5.01 -7.58
N ALA A 134 14.56 3.80 -7.11
CA ALA A 134 13.76 2.84 -7.87
C ALA A 134 12.32 3.34 -8.01
N GLU A 135 11.66 2.93 -9.08
CA GLU A 135 10.24 3.20 -9.31
C GLU A 135 9.41 2.57 -8.20
N GLN A 136 8.39 3.29 -7.75
CA GLN A 136 7.48 2.88 -6.69
C GLN A 136 6.04 2.88 -7.21
N VAL A 137 5.24 1.98 -6.65
CA VAL A 137 3.79 1.91 -6.86
C VAL A 137 3.13 2.31 -5.56
N ARG A 138 2.38 3.40 -5.61
CA ARG A 138 1.48 3.84 -4.54
C ARG A 138 0.07 3.38 -4.86
N THR A 139 -0.58 2.77 -3.90
CA THR A 139 -1.98 2.36 -4.00
C THR A 139 -2.76 2.96 -2.84
N GLU A 140 -3.87 3.59 -3.14
CA GLU A 140 -4.86 4.08 -2.18
C GLU A 140 -6.15 3.31 -2.38
N LEU A 141 -6.62 2.65 -1.32
CA LEU A 141 -7.85 1.87 -1.27
C LEU A 141 -8.78 2.51 -0.26
N GLY A 142 -9.95 3.01 -0.72
CA GLY A 142 -10.98 3.55 0.13
C GLY A 142 -12.25 2.68 0.07
N VAL A 143 -12.86 2.40 1.21
CA VAL A 143 -14.15 1.71 1.31
C VAL A 143 -15.07 2.49 2.24
N ILE A 144 -16.28 2.78 1.77
CA ILE A 144 -17.33 3.38 2.58
C ILE A 144 -18.49 2.39 2.65
N ILE A 145 -18.83 1.91 3.85
CA ILE A 145 -20.03 1.10 4.08
C ILE A 145 -21.19 2.04 4.38
N ARG A 146 -22.27 1.92 3.60
CA ARG A 146 -23.49 2.71 3.74
C ARG A 146 -24.69 1.81 3.94
N ASP A 147 -25.64 2.27 4.71
CA ASP A 147 -27.01 1.74 4.67
C ASP A 147 -27.64 2.09 3.31
N ARG A 148 -28.19 1.08 2.62
CA ARG A 148 -28.71 1.28 1.27
C ARG A 148 -30.01 2.11 1.26
N ALA A 149 -30.84 1.98 2.26
CA ALA A 149 -32.14 2.65 2.30
C ALA A 149 -32.01 4.14 2.61
N SER A 150 -31.22 4.48 3.62
CA SER A 150 -31.03 5.87 4.06
C SER A 150 -29.85 6.58 3.39
N GLY A 151 -28.90 5.83 2.80
CA GLY A 151 -27.63 6.37 2.28
C GLY A 151 -26.64 6.79 3.37
N ALA A 152 -26.98 6.61 4.64
CA ALA A 152 -26.11 6.99 5.75
C ALA A 152 -24.78 6.22 5.74
N ALA A 153 -23.67 6.91 5.95
CA ALA A 153 -22.37 6.28 6.10
C ALA A 153 -22.29 5.63 7.50
N LEU A 154 -22.04 4.34 7.53
CA LEU A 154 -21.90 3.55 8.75
C LEU A 154 -20.43 3.41 9.15
N TRP A 155 -19.56 3.21 8.17
CA TRP A 155 -18.12 3.03 8.35
C TRP A 155 -17.36 3.51 7.11
N GLU A 156 -16.17 4.04 7.33
CA GLU A 156 -15.22 4.42 6.28
C GLU A 156 -13.82 3.97 6.67
N GLY A 157 -13.11 3.35 5.73
CA GLY A 157 -11.70 3.02 5.88
C GLY A 157 -10.91 3.42 4.66
N ARG A 158 -9.67 3.89 4.89
CA ARG A 158 -8.70 4.24 3.86
C ARG A 158 -7.39 3.54 4.16
N ALA A 159 -6.84 2.84 3.18
CA ALA A 159 -5.56 2.18 3.28
C ALA A 159 -4.60 2.75 2.23
N ASN A 160 -3.40 3.15 2.66
CA ASN A 160 -2.33 3.65 1.81
C ASN A 160 -1.17 2.65 1.84
N PHE A 161 -0.68 2.27 0.68
CA PHE A 161 0.42 1.32 0.55
C PHE A 161 1.37 1.75 -0.56
N THR A 162 2.67 1.79 -0.26
CA THR A 162 3.72 2.12 -1.22
C THR A 162 4.77 1.03 -1.23
N VAL A 163 5.07 0.50 -2.40
CA VAL A 163 6.08 -0.56 -2.60
C VAL A 163 6.94 -0.28 -3.83
N GLY A 164 8.14 -0.84 -3.86
CA GLY A 164 8.96 -0.83 -5.07
C GLY A 164 8.24 -1.54 -6.22
N ALA A 165 8.33 -1.02 -7.43
CA ALA A 165 7.67 -1.58 -8.62
C ALA A 165 8.08 -3.04 -8.92
N ASN A 166 9.26 -3.44 -8.47
CA ASN A 166 9.78 -4.82 -8.57
C ASN A 166 9.35 -5.74 -7.42
N SER A 167 8.62 -5.22 -6.42
CA SER A 167 8.10 -6.04 -5.32
C SER A 167 6.98 -6.96 -5.81
N PRO A 168 6.90 -8.22 -5.35
CA PRO A 168 5.75 -9.09 -5.61
C PRO A 168 4.41 -8.46 -5.18
N LEU A 169 4.42 -7.60 -4.15
CA LEU A 169 3.24 -6.88 -3.68
C LEU A 169 2.82 -5.71 -4.60
N ALA A 170 3.66 -5.33 -5.57
CA ALA A 170 3.25 -4.45 -6.65
C ALA A 170 2.30 -5.17 -7.64
N ALA A 171 2.27 -6.51 -7.65
CA ALA A 171 1.27 -7.26 -8.39
C ALA A 171 -0.12 -7.04 -7.78
N THR A 172 -1.09 -6.74 -8.64
CA THR A 172 -2.45 -6.33 -8.21
C THR A 172 -3.12 -7.36 -7.28
N SER A 173 -2.99 -8.66 -7.56
CA SER A 173 -3.64 -9.71 -6.76
C SER A 173 -3.09 -9.81 -5.34
N LEU A 174 -1.76 -9.76 -5.18
CA LEU A 174 -1.10 -9.82 -3.88
C LEU A 174 -1.30 -8.52 -3.09
N GLY A 175 -1.15 -7.38 -3.76
CA GLY A 175 -1.41 -6.07 -3.17
C GLY A 175 -2.85 -5.91 -2.69
N ALA A 176 -3.83 -6.36 -3.48
CA ALA A 176 -5.24 -6.32 -3.13
C ALA A 176 -5.54 -7.13 -1.87
N ALA A 177 -5.02 -8.37 -1.78
CA ALA A 177 -5.22 -9.23 -0.61
C ALA A 177 -4.63 -8.58 0.66
N LYS A 178 -3.37 -8.12 0.58
CA LYS A 178 -2.70 -7.46 1.72
C LYS A 178 -3.42 -6.19 2.18
N MET A 179 -3.81 -5.33 1.24
CA MET A 179 -4.49 -4.08 1.57
C MET A 179 -5.89 -4.29 2.13
N ALA A 180 -6.65 -5.25 1.59
CA ALA A 180 -7.96 -5.60 2.12
C ALA A 180 -7.87 -6.16 3.54
N GLU A 181 -6.93 -7.08 3.80
CA GLU A 181 -6.68 -7.61 5.14
C GLU A 181 -6.30 -6.49 6.13
N ALA A 182 -5.37 -5.62 5.74
CA ALA A 182 -4.94 -4.50 6.56
C ALA A 182 -6.09 -3.53 6.87
N LEU A 183 -6.91 -3.19 5.86
CA LEU A 183 -8.02 -2.25 5.97
C LEU A 183 -9.04 -2.70 7.03
N PHE A 184 -9.37 -3.99 7.05
CA PHE A 184 -10.37 -4.56 7.96
C PHE A 184 -9.79 -5.19 9.24
N LYS A 185 -8.46 -5.12 9.44
CA LYS A 185 -7.83 -5.66 10.64
C LYS A 185 -8.37 -4.97 11.90
N GLY A 186 -9.02 -5.74 12.78
CA GLY A 186 -9.63 -5.20 14.01
C GLY A 186 -10.90 -4.35 13.79
N PHE A 187 -11.61 -4.59 12.68
CA PHE A 187 -12.88 -3.92 12.33
C PHE A 187 -13.89 -3.95 13.49
N PRO A 188 -14.64 -2.86 13.75
CA PRO A 188 -14.64 -1.58 13.05
C PRO A 188 -13.49 -0.64 13.44
N GLY A 189 -12.71 -0.92 14.49
CA GLY A 189 -11.63 -0.10 15.02
C GLY A 189 -12.14 1.04 15.91
N GLN A 190 -11.27 2.00 16.18
CA GLN A 190 -11.65 3.26 16.84
C GLN A 190 -11.84 4.34 15.78
N SER A 191 -12.93 5.13 15.90
CA SER A 191 -13.20 6.20 14.95
C SER A 191 -12.15 7.30 15.06
N GLY A 192 -11.51 7.65 13.92
CA GLY A 192 -10.45 8.64 13.84
C GLY A 192 -9.04 8.09 14.07
N GLU A 193 -8.88 6.78 14.31
CA GLU A 193 -7.54 6.19 14.45
C GLU A 193 -6.82 5.99 13.12
N THR A 194 -5.50 6.11 13.17
CA THR A 194 -4.59 5.67 12.08
C THR A 194 -3.63 4.64 12.65
N ILE A 195 -3.55 3.48 12.00
CA ILE A 195 -2.68 2.37 12.38
C ILE A 195 -1.76 1.95 11.24
N GLU A 196 -0.62 1.38 11.59
CA GLU A 196 0.30 0.74 10.65
C GLU A 196 0.17 -0.79 10.74
N VAL A 197 -0.13 -1.43 9.62
CA VAL A 197 -0.26 -2.88 9.52
C VAL A 197 0.90 -3.44 8.68
N LYS A 198 1.72 -4.27 9.31
CA LYS A 198 2.87 -4.95 8.68
C LYS A 198 2.48 -6.18 7.90
#